data_88b0f51667b2f69a1c78c75ad58ec352
#
_entry.id   88b0f51667b2f69a1c78c75ad58ec352
#
_cell.length_a   1.000
_cell.length_b   1.000
_cell.length_c   1.000
_cell.angle_alpha   90.00
_cell.angle_beta   90.00
_cell.angle_gamma   90.00
#
_symmetry.space_group_name_H-M   'P 1'
#
loop_
_entity.id
_entity.type
_entity.pdbx_description
1 polymer ?
#
loop_
_entity_poly.entity_id
_entity_poly.type
_entity_poly.pdbx_seq_one_letter_code
_entity_poly.pdbx_strand_id
1 'polypeptide(L)'
;MKKNILFYSGSLRMGGIERVLVDVLQNFDREKYNIDLIIEDENKKLNIFEKDIPKYINLNYLRSDEFNQKLIYYREKRKSNIFCRIFYQLLMECGKYINKNRIKTLTKGKEYDAVIDFDMGLSKFIELIHTKKKIAWVHSNIETWYVKKSRIRRLGNRLKKYDKVVTICDEMMENTKKLYPFLAEKITRVYNPFNFERVRELANKSVDKKMKKFYDESYYVSVMRLVTDSKDFPTLIKGFKLAKEKGIQEKLYILGDGPDRKKVEKMIIDEGMENEIILFGNVKNPYPWIKGAKALIHSSKYEGLPTVLIEGLILNKKVISSNCPTGPTEILEYGKIGDLYTVGDYEKLGNIFFKNMNEDREFKWNIDQYNVVTVMKEYERVIGE
;
A
#
# COMPACT_ATOMS: atom_id res chain seq x y z
N MET A 1 22.31 -26.21 -2.37
CA MET A 1 21.12 -26.42 -1.52
C MET A 1 20.25 -25.18 -1.63
N LYS A 2 18.91 -25.35 -1.65
CA LYS A 2 17.99 -24.19 -1.61
C LYS A 2 18.05 -23.51 -0.24
N LYS A 3 17.93 -22.18 -0.21
CA LYS A 3 17.80 -21.44 1.05
C LYS A 3 16.37 -21.51 1.56
N ASN A 4 16.21 -21.71 2.87
CA ASN A 4 14.91 -21.75 3.53
C ASN A 4 14.55 -20.34 4.04
N ILE A 5 13.48 -19.77 3.54
CA ILE A 5 13.02 -18.44 3.88
C ILE A 5 11.64 -18.51 4.53
N LEU A 6 11.47 -17.84 5.65
CA LEU A 6 10.17 -17.64 6.27
C LEU A 6 9.68 -16.23 6.03
N PHE A 7 8.52 -16.08 5.41
CA PHE A 7 7.76 -14.81 5.36
C PHE A 7 6.66 -14.81 6.41
N TYR A 8 6.45 -13.64 7.01
CA TYR A 8 5.33 -13.38 7.90
C TYR A 8 4.60 -12.10 7.48
N SER A 9 3.26 -12.15 7.48
CA SER A 9 2.40 -10.97 7.31
C SER A 9 1.08 -11.14 8.07
N GLY A 10 0.39 -10.03 8.35
CA GLY A 10 -0.84 -10.02 9.16
C GLY A 10 -2.05 -10.57 8.43
N SER A 11 -2.19 -10.34 7.14
CA SER A 11 -3.37 -10.76 6.36
C SER A 11 -3.06 -10.91 4.87
N LEU A 12 -4.05 -11.44 4.12
CA LEU A 12 -4.08 -11.45 2.65
C LEU A 12 -5.31 -10.71 2.11
N ARG A 13 -5.78 -9.70 2.84
CA ARG A 13 -6.95 -8.89 2.50
C ARG A 13 -6.65 -7.94 1.34
N MET A 14 -7.67 -7.24 0.86
CA MET A 14 -7.47 -6.18 -0.12
C MET A 14 -6.67 -5.02 0.50
N GLY A 15 -5.43 -4.85 0.07
CA GLY A 15 -4.53 -3.79 0.53
C GLY A 15 -3.24 -3.72 -0.30
N GLY A 16 -2.55 -2.57 -0.24
CA GLY A 16 -1.32 -2.36 -1.00
C GLY A 16 -0.18 -3.25 -0.52
N ILE A 17 -0.02 -3.44 0.79
CA ILE A 17 1.03 -4.28 1.38
C ILE A 17 0.84 -5.74 0.97
N GLU A 18 -0.39 -6.24 1.05
CA GLU A 18 -0.72 -7.62 0.70
C GLU A 18 -0.53 -7.89 -0.79
N ARG A 19 -0.83 -6.89 -1.64
CA ARG A 19 -0.55 -6.99 -3.08
C ARG A 19 0.95 -7.09 -3.34
N VAL A 20 1.74 -6.24 -2.69
CA VAL A 20 3.21 -6.27 -2.79
C VAL A 20 3.77 -7.61 -2.31
N LEU A 21 3.25 -8.15 -1.19
CA LEU A 21 3.66 -9.47 -0.70
C LEU A 21 3.45 -10.55 -1.77
N VAL A 22 2.28 -10.57 -2.41
CA VAL A 22 1.98 -11.52 -3.49
C VAL A 22 2.93 -11.34 -4.66
N ASP A 23 3.16 -10.10 -5.11
CA ASP A 23 4.07 -9.81 -6.21
C ASP A 23 5.50 -10.24 -5.89
N VAL A 24 5.97 -10.04 -4.65
CA VAL A 24 7.26 -10.54 -4.17
C VAL A 24 7.31 -12.07 -4.22
N LEU A 25 6.31 -12.75 -3.63
CA LEU A 25 6.28 -14.20 -3.54
C LEU A 25 6.18 -14.89 -4.90
N GLN A 26 5.47 -14.30 -5.86
CA GLN A 26 5.36 -14.81 -7.23
C GLN A 26 6.67 -14.72 -8.04
N ASN A 27 7.59 -13.85 -7.63
CA ASN A 27 8.83 -13.56 -8.35
C ASN A 27 10.09 -14.12 -7.65
N PHE A 28 9.95 -14.83 -6.55
CA PHE A 28 11.07 -15.58 -5.99
C PHE A 28 11.40 -16.80 -6.84
N ASP A 29 12.70 -17.02 -7.07
CA ASP A 29 13.20 -18.18 -7.80
C ASP A 29 13.02 -19.46 -6.96
N ARG A 30 12.04 -20.28 -7.36
CA ARG A 30 11.74 -21.56 -6.71
C ARG A 30 12.89 -22.56 -6.73
N GLU A 31 13.88 -22.39 -7.65
CA GLU A 31 15.04 -23.27 -7.70
C GLU A 31 16.10 -22.90 -6.67
N LYS A 32 16.09 -21.63 -6.22
CA LYS A 32 17.01 -21.12 -5.20
C LYS A 32 16.41 -21.14 -3.79
N TYR A 33 15.08 -21.04 -3.64
CA TYR A 33 14.42 -20.81 -2.37
C TYR A 33 13.28 -21.80 -2.08
N ASN A 34 13.24 -22.26 -0.83
CA ASN A 34 12.06 -22.88 -0.22
C ASN A 34 11.39 -21.82 0.66
N ILE A 35 10.10 -21.55 0.46
CA ILE A 35 9.41 -20.48 1.16
C ILE A 35 8.29 -21.05 2.02
N ASP A 36 8.39 -20.79 3.32
CA ASP A 36 7.26 -20.88 4.25
C ASP A 36 6.61 -19.51 4.38
N LEU A 37 5.29 -19.43 4.35
CA LEU A 37 4.51 -18.22 4.57
C LEU A 37 3.61 -18.41 5.79
N ILE A 38 3.76 -17.55 6.78
CA ILE A 38 2.88 -17.50 7.95
C ILE A 38 2.06 -16.21 7.87
N ILE A 39 0.74 -16.37 7.82
CA ILE A 39 -0.23 -15.27 7.90
C ILE A 39 -0.88 -15.27 9.28
N GLU A 40 -0.98 -14.10 9.92
CA GLU A 40 -1.56 -14.02 11.27
C GLU A 40 -3.04 -14.40 11.26
N ASP A 41 -3.83 -13.81 10.35
CA ASP A 41 -5.28 -13.94 10.33
C ASP A 41 -5.78 -14.77 9.14
N GLU A 42 -6.30 -15.97 9.39
CA GLU A 42 -7.19 -16.62 8.43
C GLU A 42 -8.49 -15.82 8.34
N ASN A 43 -8.92 -15.48 7.14
CA ASN A 43 -10.24 -14.90 6.90
C ASN A 43 -10.73 -15.29 5.50
N LYS A 44 -11.52 -16.35 5.44
CA LYS A 44 -12.00 -16.97 4.19
C LYS A 44 -12.74 -16.01 3.25
N LYS A 45 -13.40 -15.00 3.82
CA LYS A 45 -14.16 -14.01 3.03
C LYS A 45 -13.31 -12.83 2.56
N LEU A 46 -12.32 -12.42 3.36
CA LEU A 46 -11.59 -11.18 3.15
C LEU A 46 -10.16 -11.39 2.61
N ASN A 47 -9.56 -12.59 2.76
CA ASN A 47 -8.23 -12.91 2.25
C ASN A 47 -8.27 -13.20 0.74
N ILE A 48 -8.65 -12.20 -0.04
CA ILE A 48 -8.86 -12.31 -1.48
C ILE A 48 -7.59 -12.65 -2.27
N PHE A 49 -6.43 -12.32 -1.72
CA PHE A 49 -5.13 -12.62 -2.34
C PHE A 49 -4.59 -14.02 -2.03
N GLU A 50 -5.26 -14.82 -1.19
CA GLU A 50 -4.84 -16.20 -0.90
C GLU A 50 -4.72 -17.05 -2.17
N LYS A 51 -5.67 -16.90 -3.10
CA LYS A 51 -5.69 -17.61 -4.38
C LYS A 51 -4.52 -17.25 -5.32
N ASP A 52 -3.89 -16.10 -5.08
CA ASP A 52 -2.77 -15.60 -5.88
C ASP A 52 -1.41 -16.04 -5.33
N ILE A 53 -1.38 -16.70 -4.14
CA ILE A 53 -0.16 -17.28 -3.57
C ILE A 53 0.26 -18.50 -4.40
N PRO A 54 1.52 -18.60 -4.83
CA PRO A 54 2.02 -19.75 -5.57
C PRO A 54 1.86 -21.06 -4.79
N LYS A 55 1.38 -22.12 -5.46
CA LYS A 55 1.08 -23.41 -4.83
C LYS A 55 2.30 -24.13 -4.19
N TYR A 56 3.52 -23.77 -4.59
CA TYR A 56 4.73 -24.33 -4.03
C TYR A 56 5.14 -23.68 -2.68
N ILE A 57 4.47 -22.61 -2.27
CA ILE A 57 4.69 -21.95 -0.99
C ILE A 57 3.87 -22.64 0.09
N ASN A 58 4.52 -22.99 1.19
CA ASN A 58 3.86 -23.60 2.34
C ASN A 58 3.16 -22.53 3.18
N LEU A 59 1.87 -22.28 2.88
CA LEU A 59 1.03 -21.31 3.57
C LEU A 59 0.45 -21.87 4.87
N ASN A 60 0.63 -21.15 5.96
CA ASN A 60 0.09 -21.46 7.29
C ASN A 60 -0.55 -20.23 7.94
N TYR A 61 -1.56 -20.47 8.79
CA TYR A 61 -2.23 -19.41 9.55
C TYR A 61 -1.97 -19.58 11.06
N LEU A 62 -1.86 -18.45 11.78
CA LEU A 62 -1.72 -18.48 13.24
C LEU A 62 -3.08 -18.56 13.93
N ARG A 63 -4.06 -17.79 13.46
CA ARG A 63 -5.41 -17.74 14.03
C ARG A 63 -6.43 -18.19 13.00
N SER A 64 -7.38 -19.04 13.45
CA SER A 64 -8.46 -19.53 12.59
C SER A 64 -9.47 -18.45 12.23
N ASP A 65 -10.20 -18.69 11.13
CA ASP A 65 -11.30 -17.81 10.70
C ASP A 65 -12.33 -17.59 11.81
N GLU A 66 -12.72 -18.64 12.54
CA GLU A 66 -13.68 -18.52 13.65
C GLU A 66 -13.19 -17.59 14.76
N PHE A 67 -11.93 -17.68 15.15
CA PHE A 67 -11.34 -16.80 16.15
C PHE A 67 -11.39 -15.34 15.67
N ASN A 68 -11.02 -15.12 14.42
CA ASN A 68 -10.98 -13.78 13.82
C ASN A 68 -12.40 -13.18 13.64
N GLN A 69 -13.41 -13.99 13.29
CA GLN A 69 -14.80 -13.53 13.25
C GLN A 69 -15.29 -13.07 14.63
N LYS A 70 -15.00 -13.82 15.70
CA LYS A 70 -15.29 -13.38 17.09
C LYS A 70 -14.58 -12.07 17.43
N LEU A 71 -13.30 -11.95 17.07
CA LEU A 71 -12.51 -10.74 17.33
C LEU A 71 -13.10 -9.50 16.61
N ILE A 72 -13.53 -9.66 15.35
CA ILE A 72 -14.20 -8.61 14.57
C ILE A 72 -15.51 -8.20 15.23
N TYR A 73 -16.37 -9.17 15.57
CA TYR A 73 -17.65 -8.92 16.21
C TYR A 73 -17.53 -8.09 17.50
N TYR A 74 -16.64 -8.49 18.42
CA TYR A 74 -16.46 -7.77 19.68
C TYR A 74 -15.76 -6.41 19.48
N ARG A 75 -14.87 -6.30 18.46
CA ARG A 75 -14.23 -5.03 18.11
C ARG A 75 -15.25 -3.97 17.67
N GLU A 76 -16.24 -4.35 16.89
CA GLU A 76 -17.27 -3.44 16.39
C GLU A 76 -18.17 -2.93 17.53
N LYS A 77 -18.54 -3.83 18.45
CA LYS A 77 -19.45 -3.52 19.56
C LYS A 77 -18.78 -2.92 20.81
N ARG A 78 -17.44 -2.90 20.89
CA ARG A 78 -16.71 -2.46 22.10
C ARG A 78 -16.90 -1.00 22.49
N LYS A 79 -17.36 -0.13 21.58
CA LYS A 79 -17.61 1.29 21.86
C LYS A 79 -18.94 1.52 22.58
N SER A 80 -19.93 0.67 22.31
CA SER A 80 -21.28 0.78 22.85
C SER A 80 -21.58 -0.18 24.00
N ASN A 81 -20.75 -1.21 24.23
CA ASN A 81 -21.01 -2.24 25.21
C ASN A 81 -19.74 -2.60 26.01
N ILE A 82 -19.79 -2.44 27.33
CA ILE A 82 -18.65 -2.69 28.23
C ILE A 82 -18.24 -4.17 28.26
N PHE A 83 -19.20 -5.10 28.22
CA PHE A 83 -18.91 -6.54 28.17
C PHE A 83 -18.18 -6.90 26.87
N CYS A 84 -18.64 -6.36 25.73
CA CYS A 84 -17.94 -6.54 24.45
C CYS A 84 -16.52 -5.98 24.49
N ARG A 85 -16.29 -4.88 25.20
CA ARG A 85 -14.96 -4.31 25.41
C ARG A 85 -14.06 -5.22 26.22
N ILE A 86 -14.57 -5.83 27.30
CA ILE A 86 -13.83 -6.80 28.14
C ILE A 86 -13.50 -8.05 27.32
N PHE A 87 -14.51 -8.64 26.68
CA PHE A 87 -14.29 -9.82 25.84
C PHE A 87 -13.30 -9.56 24.70
N TYR A 88 -13.36 -8.39 24.06
CA TYR A 88 -12.37 -8.01 23.07
C TYR A 88 -10.94 -8.00 23.63
N GLN A 89 -10.74 -7.47 24.84
CA GLN A 89 -9.43 -7.47 25.49
C GLN A 89 -8.95 -8.89 25.82
N LEU A 90 -9.83 -9.72 26.34
CA LEU A 90 -9.52 -11.14 26.62
C LEU A 90 -9.11 -11.89 25.33
N LEU A 91 -9.88 -11.72 24.26
CA LEU A 91 -9.54 -12.33 22.95
C LEU A 91 -8.20 -11.82 22.41
N MET A 92 -7.87 -10.54 22.60
CA MET A 92 -6.57 -9.99 22.21
C MET A 92 -5.41 -10.64 22.97
N GLU A 93 -5.56 -10.93 24.28
CA GLU A 93 -4.52 -11.64 25.05
C GLU A 93 -4.47 -13.12 24.67
N CYS A 94 -5.61 -13.80 24.51
CA CYS A 94 -5.68 -15.16 23.99
C CYS A 94 -5.00 -15.27 22.61
N GLY A 95 -5.25 -14.31 21.73
CA GLY A 95 -4.62 -14.25 20.41
C GLY A 95 -3.09 -14.21 20.47
N LYS A 96 -2.51 -13.45 21.42
CA LYS A 96 -1.06 -13.43 21.62
C LYS A 96 -0.51 -14.81 22.04
N TYR A 97 -1.22 -15.49 22.92
CA TYR A 97 -0.84 -16.85 23.38
C TYR A 97 -0.95 -17.86 22.22
N ILE A 98 -2.03 -17.80 21.45
CA ILE A 98 -2.22 -18.65 20.26
C ILE A 98 -1.08 -18.42 19.26
N ASN A 99 -0.78 -17.15 18.92
CA ASN A 99 0.29 -16.80 18.00
C ASN A 99 1.64 -17.37 18.47
N LYS A 100 1.98 -17.17 19.76
CA LYS A 100 3.22 -17.67 20.35
C LYS A 100 3.37 -19.18 20.19
N ASN A 101 2.32 -19.93 20.57
CA ASN A 101 2.36 -21.39 20.53
C ASN A 101 2.35 -21.89 19.08
N ARG A 102 1.54 -21.29 18.22
CA ARG A 102 1.45 -21.70 16.81
C ARG A 102 2.77 -21.45 16.06
N ILE A 103 3.43 -20.30 16.29
CA ILE A 103 4.76 -20.01 15.74
C ILE A 103 5.74 -21.12 16.18
N LYS A 104 5.82 -21.42 17.49
CA LYS A 104 6.71 -22.48 18.00
C LYS A 104 6.44 -23.83 17.32
N THR A 105 5.16 -24.20 17.15
CA THR A 105 4.78 -25.47 16.50
C THR A 105 5.18 -25.50 15.04
N LEU A 106 4.88 -24.42 14.28
CA LEU A 106 5.14 -24.36 12.84
C LEU A 106 6.63 -24.30 12.49
N THR A 107 7.45 -23.75 13.40
CA THR A 107 8.90 -23.59 13.20
C THR A 107 9.74 -24.61 13.95
N LYS A 108 9.11 -25.57 14.68
CA LYS A 108 9.81 -26.59 15.44
C LYS A 108 10.67 -27.48 14.53
N GLY A 109 11.96 -27.56 14.85
CA GLY A 109 12.92 -28.38 14.10
C GLY A 109 13.30 -27.82 12.72
N LYS A 110 12.87 -26.59 12.41
CA LYS A 110 13.25 -25.90 11.17
C LYS A 110 14.33 -24.86 11.44
N GLU A 111 15.28 -24.77 10.51
CA GLU A 111 16.27 -23.70 10.44
C GLU A 111 16.04 -22.87 9.18
N TYR A 112 15.96 -21.56 9.35
CA TYR A 112 15.78 -20.63 8.24
C TYR A 112 17.06 -19.85 7.96
N ASP A 113 17.38 -19.67 6.69
CA ASP A 113 18.46 -18.78 6.29
C ASP A 113 18.09 -17.30 6.52
N ALA A 114 16.81 -16.95 6.30
CA ALA A 114 16.27 -15.65 6.67
C ALA A 114 14.79 -15.73 7.09
N VAL A 115 14.40 -14.82 8.00
CA VAL A 115 13.00 -14.55 8.35
C VAL A 115 12.70 -13.12 7.95
N ILE A 116 11.64 -12.94 7.16
CA ILE A 116 11.15 -11.66 6.67
C ILE A 116 9.83 -11.34 7.36
N ASP A 117 9.86 -10.40 8.31
CA ASP A 117 8.68 -9.84 8.96
C ASP A 117 8.16 -8.69 8.09
N PHE A 118 7.18 -9.00 7.23
CA PHE A 118 6.78 -8.12 6.13
C PHE A 118 5.96 -6.91 6.57
N ASP A 119 5.38 -6.93 7.77
CA ASP A 119 4.57 -5.83 8.31
C ASP A 119 4.88 -5.49 9.78
N MET A 120 6.01 -5.94 10.30
CA MET A 120 6.47 -5.77 11.68
C MET A 120 5.59 -6.47 12.73
N GLY A 121 4.63 -7.31 12.32
CA GLY A 121 3.72 -8.03 13.21
C GLY A 121 4.43 -9.10 14.03
N LEU A 122 5.45 -9.74 13.46
CA LEU A 122 6.26 -10.78 14.10
C LEU A 122 7.20 -10.23 15.17
N SER A 123 7.41 -8.92 15.25
CA SER A 123 8.40 -8.26 16.11
C SER A 123 8.34 -8.64 17.61
N LYS A 124 7.19 -9.15 18.08
CA LYS A 124 7.02 -9.66 19.45
C LYS A 124 7.55 -11.07 19.64
N PHE A 125 7.64 -11.84 18.57
CA PHE A 125 7.85 -13.29 18.57
C PHE A 125 9.08 -13.71 17.79
N ILE A 126 9.79 -12.77 17.15
CA ILE A 126 10.91 -13.06 16.24
C ILE A 126 12.02 -13.92 16.88
N GLU A 127 12.22 -13.78 18.20
CA GLU A 127 13.23 -14.56 18.96
C GLU A 127 12.84 -16.02 19.16
N LEU A 128 11.59 -16.41 18.83
CA LEU A 128 11.14 -17.81 18.94
C LEU A 128 11.56 -18.65 17.74
N ILE A 129 12.10 -18.02 16.69
CA ILE A 129 12.39 -18.66 15.40
C ILE A 129 13.91 -18.80 15.25
N HIS A 130 14.36 -20.02 14.97
CA HIS A 130 15.76 -20.28 14.64
C HIS A 130 16.05 -19.84 13.22
N THR A 131 16.91 -18.83 13.06
CA THR A 131 17.25 -18.24 11.77
C THR A 131 18.62 -17.60 11.80
N LYS A 132 19.34 -17.61 10.67
CA LYS A 132 20.60 -16.91 10.52
C LYS A 132 20.40 -15.40 10.42
N LYS A 133 19.29 -14.94 9.84
CA LYS A 133 19.03 -13.53 9.59
C LYS A 133 17.59 -13.13 9.86
N LYS A 134 17.37 -12.01 10.52
CA LYS A 134 16.06 -11.42 10.85
C LYS A 134 15.91 -10.09 10.14
N ILE A 135 14.90 -9.95 9.29
CA ILE A 135 14.68 -8.77 8.46
C ILE A 135 13.25 -8.24 8.72
N ALA A 136 13.13 -6.97 9.09
CA ALA A 136 11.85 -6.30 9.23
C ALA A 136 11.59 -5.38 8.04
N TRP A 137 10.38 -5.42 7.48
CA TRP A 137 9.91 -4.50 6.44
C TRP A 137 8.99 -3.43 7.01
N VAL A 138 9.22 -2.17 6.64
CA VAL A 138 8.46 -0.99 7.08
C VAL A 138 7.77 -0.40 5.87
N HIS A 139 6.44 -0.60 5.75
CA HIS A 139 5.64 -0.17 4.61
C HIS A 139 4.91 1.18 4.81
N SER A 140 5.02 1.77 6.00
CA SER A 140 4.35 3.04 6.31
C SER A 140 5.24 3.92 7.16
N ASN A 141 5.08 5.23 7.03
CA ASN A 141 5.79 6.17 7.90
C ASN A 141 5.39 5.90 9.36
N ILE A 142 6.38 5.60 10.21
CA ILE A 142 6.19 5.18 11.60
C ILE A 142 5.49 6.26 12.42
N GLU A 143 5.83 7.54 12.20
CA GLU A 143 5.27 8.66 12.96
C GLU A 143 3.81 8.94 12.62
N THR A 144 3.42 8.74 11.37
CA THR A 144 2.01 8.87 10.95
C THR A 144 1.16 7.69 11.42
N TRP A 145 1.74 6.48 11.47
CA TRP A 145 1.05 5.28 11.91
C TRP A 145 0.90 5.19 13.44
N TYR A 146 1.92 5.65 14.20
CA TYR A 146 1.94 5.59 15.65
C TYR A 146 1.85 6.99 16.29
N VAL A 147 0.65 7.46 16.58
CA VAL A 147 0.42 8.77 17.22
C VAL A 147 1.06 8.89 18.62
N LYS A 148 1.24 7.76 19.35
CA LYS A 148 1.76 7.77 20.72
C LYS A 148 3.27 7.54 20.75
N LYS A 149 4.05 8.50 21.27
CA LYS A 149 5.51 8.40 21.47
C LYS A 149 5.96 7.11 22.16
N SER A 150 5.17 6.60 23.13
CA SER A 150 5.46 5.34 23.83
C SER A 150 5.36 4.10 22.91
N ARG A 151 4.52 4.14 21.87
CA ARG A 151 4.44 3.06 20.86
C ARG A 151 5.63 3.11 19.92
N ILE A 152 6.02 4.31 19.49
CA ILE A 152 7.19 4.56 18.65
C ILE A 152 8.45 4.01 19.36
N ARG A 153 8.67 4.40 20.63
CA ARG A 153 9.81 3.89 21.41
C ARG A 153 9.80 2.36 21.56
N ARG A 154 8.62 1.76 21.82
CA ARG A 154 8.50 0.29 21.91
C ARG A 154 8.80 -0.40 20.60
N LEU A 155 8.39 0.17 19.47
CA LEU A 155 8.73 -0.37 18.15
C LEU A 155 10.23 -0.34 17.93
N GLY A 156 10.89 0.80 18.17
CA GLY A 156 12.35 0.90 18.04
C GLY A 156 13.11 -0.16 18.87
N ASN A 157 12.65 -0.41 20.12
CA ASN A 157 13.24 -1.48 20.96
C ASN A 157 13.00 -2.89 20.39
N ARG A 158 11.92 -3.13 19.67
CA ARG A 158 11.68 -4.42 18.99
C ARG A 158 12.54 -4.54 17.73
N LEU A 159 12.69 -3.45 16.97
CA LEU A 159 13.50 -3.42 15.76
C LEU A 159 14.99 -3.66 16.04
N LYS A 160 15.48 -3.41 17.26
CA LYS A 160 16.86 -3.80 17.68
C LYS A 160 17.15 -5.30 17.48
N LYS A 161 16.11 -6.15 17.55
CA LYS A 161 16.20 -7.61 17.43
C LYS A 161 16.42 -8.09 15.98
N TYR A 162 16.29 -7.19 15.01
CA TYR A 162 16.48 -7.49 13.61
C TYR A 162 17.90 -7.14 13.17
N ASP A 163 18.40 -7.88 12.22
CA ASP A 163 19.71 -7.65 11.60
C ASP A 163 19.63 -6.56 10.54
N LYS A 164 18.50 -6.50 9.80
CA LYS A 164 18.19 -5.45 8.84
C LYS A 164 16.76 -4.93 9.05
N VAL A 165 16.59 -3.64 8.80
CA VAL A 165 15.28 -2.96 8.74
C VAL A 165 15.16 -2.33 7.37
N VAL A 166 14.21 -2.79 6.58
CA VAL A 166 14.00 -2.35 5.21
C VAL A 166 12.84 -1.36 5.15
N THR A 167 13.06 -0.24 4.51
CA THR A 167 12.04 0.76 4.17
C THR A 167 11.78 0.75 2.67
N ILE A 168 10.66 1.28 2.23
CA ILE A 168 10.21 1.16 0.84
C ILE A 168 10.43 2.42 -0.01
N CYS A 169 11.05 3.46 0.55
CA CYS A 169 11.52 4.65 -0.17
C CYS A 169 12.62 5.36 0.61
N ASP A 170 13.39 6.23 -0.05
CA ASP A 170 14.53 6.92 0.54
C ASP A 170 14.09 7.91 1.62
N GLU A 171 13.01 8.66 1.40
CA GLU A 171 12.45 9.57 2.42
C GLU A 171 12.08 8.80 3.70
N MET A 172 11.46 7.62 3.57
CA MET A 172 11.12 6.79 4.73
C MET A 172 12.37 6.24 5.41
N MET A 173 13.41 5.89 4.66
CA MET A 173 14.71 5.46 5.18
C MET A 173 15.32 6.55 6.07
N GLU A 174 15.42 7.76 5.54
CA GLU A 174 15.99 8.89 6.28
C GLU A 174 15.16 9.27 7.52
N ASN A 175 13.84 9.27 7.40
CA ASN A 175 12.95 9.52 8.54
C ASN A 175 13.10 8.43 9.61
N THR A 176 13.23 7.15 9.22
CA THR A 176 13.44 6.05 10.17
C THR A 176 14.81 6.11 10.84
N LYS A 177 15.87 6.50 10.12
CA LYS A 177 17.20 6.73 10.69
C LYS A 177 17.20 7.88 11.71
N LYS A 178 16.53 9.00 11.40
CA LYS A 178 16.37 10.13 12.32
C LYS A 178 15.60 9.73 13.58
N LEU A 179 14.53 8.93 13.41
CA LEU A 179 13.69 8.45 14.50
C LEU A 179 14.41 7.44 15.41
N TYR A 180 15.26 6.60 14.83
CA TYR A 180 16.03 5.56 15.51
C TYR A 180 17.51 5.59 15.14
N PRO A 181 18.30 6.60 15.60
CA PRO A 181 19.72 6.72 15.24
C PRO A 181 20.53 5.46 15.58
N PHE A 182 20.14 4.75 16.64
CA PHE A 182 20.79 3.50 17.07
C PHE A 182 20.55 2.30 16.13
N LEU A 183 19.73 2.44 15.09
CA LEU A 183 19.49 1.46 14.04
C LEU A 183 20.03 1.90 12.67
N ALA A 184 20.67 3.07 12.57
CA ALA A 184 21.02 3.68 11.28
C ALA A 184 21.77 2.72 10.34
N GLU A 185 22.74 1.97 10.88
CA GLU A 185 23.55 0.99 10.13
C GLU A 185 22.76 -0.25 9.67
N LYS A 186 21.61 -0.51 10.30
CA LYS A 186 20.76 -1.63 9.95
C LYS A 186 19.67 -1.26 8.95
N ILE A 187 19.42 0.05 8.75
CA ILE A 187 18.33 0.54 7.91
C ILE A 187 18.81 0.66 6.47
N THR A 188 18.07 0.05 5.56
CA THR A 188 18.29 0.11 4.12
C THR A 188 16.97 0.31 3.38
N ARG A 189 17.03 0.72 2.11
CA ARG A 189 15.86 0.86 1.26
C ARG A 189 15.81 -0.28 0.25
N VAL A 190 14.60 -0.84 0.06
CA VAL A 190 14.23 -1.68 -1.07
C VAL A 190 12.84 -1.26 -1.52
N TYR A 191 12.69 -0.86 -2.76
CA TYR A 191 11.39 -0.46 -3.31
C TYR A 191 10.40 -1.62 -3.37
N ASN A 192 9.13 -1.30 -3.50
CA ASN A 192 8.12 -2.30 -3.82
C ASN A 192 8.27 -2.72 -5.30
N PRO A 193 8.20 -4.02 -5.61
CA PRO A 193 8.31 -4.50 -6.99
C PRO A 193 7.01 -4.27 -7.77
N PHE A 194 7.17 -3.90 -9.05
CA PHE A 194 6.07 -3.82 -10.00
C PHE A 194 6.35 -4.68 -11.21
N ASN A 195 5.40 -5.53 -11.57
CA ASN A 195 5.42 -6.24 -12.82
C ASN A 195 4.85 -5.34 -13.93
N PHE A 196 5.73 -4.67 -14.67
CA PHE A 196 5.37 -3.70 -15.70
C PHE A 196 4.56 -4.32 -16.84
N GLU A 197 4.92 -5.54 -17.27
CA GLU A 197 4.20 -6.26 -18.32
C GLU A 197 2.77 -6.54 -17.89
N ARG A 198 2.59 -7.07 -16.71
CA ARG A 198 1.26 -7.33 -16.14
C ARG A 198 0.40 -6.08 -16.06
N VAL A 199 0.95 -4.95 -15.60
CA VAL A 199 0.21 -3.67 -15.54
C VAL A 199 -0.23 -3.25 -16.94
N ARG A 200 0.66 -3.35 -17.95
CA ARG A 200 0.36 -3.02 -19.34
C ARG A 200 -0.66 -3.99 -19.97
N GLU A 201 -0.55 -5.27 -19.71
CA GLU A 201 -1.53 -6.29 -20.14
C GLU A 201 -2.93 -6.03 -19.56
N LEU A 202 -3.01 -5.75 -18.25
CA LEU A 202 -4.26 -5.43 -17.59
C LEU A 202 -4.87 -4.11 -18.10
N ALA A 203 -4.05 -3.14 -18.46
CA ALA A 203 -4.48 -1.88 -19.04
C ALA A 203 -5.06 -2.01 -20.46
N ASN A 204 -4.75 -3.11 -21.17
CA ASN A 204 -5.30 -3.40 -22.49
C ASN A 204 -6.63 -4.19 -22.43
N LYS A 205 -7.09 -4.59 -21.23
CA LYS A 205 -8.38 -5.26 -21.09
C LYS A 205 -9.52 -4.28 -21.23
N SER A 206 -10.63 -4.74 -21.84
CA SER A 206 -11.85 -3.93 -21.97
C SER A 206 -12.43 -3.58 -20.60
N VAL A 207 -12.99 -2.39 -20.51
CA VAL A 207 -13.82 -1.98 -19.37
C VAL A 207 -15.20 -2.64 -19.43
N ASP A 208 -15.90 -2.69 -18.30
CA ASP A 208 -17.27 -3.20 -18.23
C ASP A 208 -18.16 -2.45 -19.24
N LYS A 209 -19.01 -3.18 -19.98
CA LYS A 209 -19.91 -2.62 -20.99
C LYS A 209 -20.79 -1.50 -20.43
N LYS A 210 -21.24 -1.62 -19.16
CA LYS A 210 -22.04 -0.59 -18.48
C LYS A 210 -21.29 0.71 -18.25
N MET A 211 -19.97 0.66 -18.18
CA MET A 211 -19.11 1.81 -17.94
C MET A 211 -18.49 2.38 -19.23
N LYS A 212 -18.72 1.73 -20.38
CA LYS A 212 -18.08 2.10 -21.64
C LYS A 212 -18.37 3.55 -22.04
N LYS A 213 -19.61 4.03 -21.84
CA LYS A 213 -19.97 5.42 -22.14
C LYS A 213 -19.10 6.45 -21.42
N PHE A 214 -18.71 6.17 -20.17
CA PHE A 214 -17.83 7.07 -19.40
C PHE A 214 -16.36 6.94 -19.84
N TYR A 215 -15.97 5.74 -20.26
CA TYR A 215 -14.61 5.50 -20.75
C TYR A 215 -14.33 6.19 -22.09
N ASP A 216 -15.35 6.35 -22.92
CA ASP A 216 -15.25 6.99 -24.24
C ASP A 216 -15.26 8.54 -24.13
N GLU A 217 -15.53 9.13 -22.95
CA GLU A 217 -15.39 10.56 -22.67
C GLU A 217 -13.92 10.94 -22.41
N SER A 218 -13.60 12.24 -22.48
CA SER A 218 -12.31 12.76 -21.99
C SER A 218 -12.38 13.02 -20.49
N TYR A 219 -11.41 12.49 -19.72
CA TYR A 219 -11.46 12.58 -18.26
C TYR A 219 -10.07 12.59 -17.61
N TYR A 220 -10.04 13.13 -16.39
CA TYR A 220 -8.98 12.91 -15.41
C TYR A 220 -9.39 11.76 -14.48
N VAL A 221 -8.43 10.97 -13.99
CA VAL A 221 -8.72 9.87 -13.10
C VAL A 221 -7.97 9.99 -11.78
N SER A 222 -8.64 9.64 -10.69
CA SER A 222 -8.03 9.44 -9.38
C SER A 222 -8.39 8.05 -8.87
N VAL A 223 -7.41 7.29 -8.40
CA VAL A 223 -7.61 5.95 -7.83
C VAL A 223 -7.21 5.99 -6.39
N MET A 224 -8.18 5.97 -5.47
CA MET A 224 -7.91 6.13 -4.05
C MET A 224 -9.02 5.57 -3.17
N ARG A 225 -8.67 5.17 -1.95
CA ARG A 225 -9.66 4.82 -0.93
C ARG A 225 -10.33 6.08 -0.38
N LEU A 226 -11.66 6.04 -0.18
CA LEU A 226 -12.41 7.19 0.36
C LEU A 226 -12.26 7.27 1.90
N VAL A 227 -11.11 7.81 2.35
CA VAL A 227 -10.75 8.03 3.76
C VAL A 227 -10.22 9.46 3.91
N THR A 228 -11.02 10.34 4.49
CA THR A 228 -10.73 11.79 4.57
C THR A 228 -9.58 12.16 5.51
N ASP A 229 -9.18 11.25 6.40
CA ASP A 229 -8.03 11.45 7.29
C ASP A 229 -6.71 11.50 6.51
N SER A 230 -6.54 10.60 5.53
CA SER A 230 -5.31 10.48 4.74
C SER A 230 -5.39 11.10 3.35
N LYS A 231 -6.61 11.20 2.78
CA LYS A 231 -6.83 11.75 1.43
C LYS A 231 -7.36 13.18 1.51
N ASP A 232 -6.88 14.04 0.63
CA ASP A 232 -7.18 15.46 0.62
C ASP A 232 -8.26 15.79 -0.42
N PHE A 233 -9.49 15.32 -0.16
CA PHE A 233 -10.65 15.59 -1.02
C PHE A 233 -10.99 17.06 -1.15
N PRO A 234 -10.92 17.90 -0.07
CA PRO A 234 -11.20 19.32 -0.22
C PRO A 234 -10.32 20.02 -1.26
N THR A 235 -9.03 19.73 -1.25
CA THR A 235 -8.08 20.31 -2.22
C THR A 235 -8.36 19.79 -3.63
N LEU A 236 -8.64 18.48 -3.77
CA LEU A 236 -8.96 17.88 -5.07
C LEU A 236 -10.21 18.49 -5.69
N ILE A 237 -11.31 18.58 -4.93
CA ILE A 237 -12.60 19.07 -5.41
C ILE A 237 -12.50 20.56 -5.77
N LYS A 238 -11.94 21.41 -4.89
CA LYS A 238 -11.79 22.83 -5.14
C LYS A 238 -10.84 23.13 -6.29
N GLY A 239 -9.73 22.41 -6.38
CA GLY A 239 -8.78 22.56 -7.49
C GLY A 239 -9.41 22.17 -8.82
N PHE A 240 -10.21 21.11 -8.84
CA PHE A 240 -10.92 20.71 -10.05
C PHE A 240 -12.02 21.72 -10.43
N LYS A 241 -12.77 22.24 -9.45
CA LYS A 241 -13.75 23.33 -9.67
C LYS A 241 -13.09 24.56 -10.31
N LEU A 242 -11.96 25.02 -9.75
CA LEU A 242 -11.22 26.15 -10.33
C LEU A 242 -10.78 25.87 -11.77
N ALA A 243 -10.39 24.65 -12.06
CA ALA A 243 -10.03 24.26 -13.42
C ALA A 243 -11.25 24.29 -14.37
N LYS A 244 -12.43 23.86 -13.91
CA LYS A 244 -13.69 23.98 -14.68
C LYS A 244 -14.05 25.45 -14.94
N GLU A 245 -13.93 26.33 -13.96
CA GLU A 245 -14.12 27.78 -14.10
C GLU A 245 -13.16 28.39 -15.12
N LYS A 246 -11.96 27.84 -15.28
CA LYS A 246 -10.98 28.19 -16.31
C LYS A 246 -11.23 27.58 -17.68
N GLY A 247 -12.25 26.74 -17.82
CA GLY A 247 -12.74 26.24 -19.11
C GLY A 247 -12.36 24.81 -19.49
N ILE A 248 -11.77 23.99 -18.60
CA ILE A 248 -11.57 22.58 -18.91
C ILE A 248 -12.93 21.88 -19.09
N GLN A 249 -13.02 20.99 -20.08
CA GLN A 249 -14.28 20.29 -20.41
C GLN A 249 -14.35 18.89 -19.80
N GLU A 250 -13.23 18.32 -19.46
CA GLU A 250 -13.09 16.98 -18.92
C GLU A 250 -13.80 16.81 -17.58
N LYS A 251 -14.18 15.56 -17.27
CA LYS A 251 -14.68 15.16 -15.96
C LYS A 251 -13.56 14.57 -15.08
N LEU A 252 -13.78 14.54 -13.78
CA LEU A 252 -12.92 13.86 -12.84
C LEU A 252 -13.61 12.57 -12.38
N TYR A 253 -12.99 11.42 -12.66
CA TYR A 253 -13.43 10.11 -12.22
C TYR A 253 -12.63 9.65 -11.02
N ILE A 254 -13.32 9.32 -9.92
CA ILE A 254 -12.70 8.79 -8.70
C ILE A 254 -13.06 7.33 -8.58
N LEU A 255 -12.05 6.46 -8.75
CA LEU A 255 -12.16 5.02 -8.62
C LEU A 255 -11.74 4.60 -7.22
N GLY A 256 -12.63 3.96 -6.50
CA GLY A 256 -12.43 3.48 -5.14
C GLY A 256 -13.62 3.74 -4.24
N ASP A 257 -13.58 3.13 -3.06
CA ASP A 257 -14.63 3.25 -2.05
C ASP A 257 -14.01 3.35 -0.65
N GLY A 258 -14.83 3.66 0.35
CA GLY A 258 -14.33 3.75 1.72
C GLY A 258 -15.39 4.21 2.72
N PRO A 259 -15.03 4.21 4.02
CA PRO A 259 -15.97 4.55 5.09
C PRO A 259 -16.51 5.97 5.01
N ASP A 260 -15.78 6.88 4.36
CA ASP A 260 -16.13 8.30 4.27
C ASP A 260 -16.86 8.66 2.95
N ARG A 261 -17.34 7.67 2.18
CA ARG A 261 -18.01 7.90 0.90
C ARG A 261 -19.09 8.99 0.99
N LYS A 262 -20.02 8.88 1.93
CA LYS A 262 -21.10 9.87 2.12
C LYS A 262 -20.57 11.29 2.41
N LYS A 263 -19.46 11.38 3.15
CA LYS A 263 -18.82 12.66 3.45
C LYS A 263 -18.20 13.27 2.20
N VAL A 264 -17.58 12.46 1.35
CA VAL A 264 -17.00 12.92 0.07
C VAL A 264 -18.11 13.33 -0.91
N GLU A 265 -19.19 12.54 -1.02
CA GLU A 265 -20.38 12.89 -1.81
C GLU A 265 -20.94 14.25 -1.40
N LYS A 266 -21.08 14.47 -0.07
CA LYS A 266 -21.52 15.77 0.45
C LYS A 266 -20.57 16.90 0.06
N MET A 267 -19.25 16.72 0.15
CA MET A 267 -18.26 17.75 -0.25
C MET A 267 -18.39 18.11 -1.73
N ILE A 268 -18.65 17.13 -2.61
CA ILE A 268 -18.85 17.35 -4.04
C ILE A 268 -20.11 18.19 -4.30
N ILE A 269 -21.23 17.85 -3.63
CA ILE A 269 -22.48 18.59 -3.72
C ILE A 269 -22.35 20.01 -3.17
N ASP A 270 -21.73 20.18 -1.99
CA ASP A 270 -21.54 21.49 -1.36
C ASP A 270 -20.71 22.46 -2.26
N GLU A 271 -19.89 21.92 -3.17
CA GLU A 271 -19.14 22.70 -4.17
C GLU A 271 -19.85 22.80 -5.54
N GLY A 272 -21.02 22.19 -5.72
CA GLY A 272 -21.79 22.17 -6.97
C GLY A 272 -21.12 21.39 -8.10
N MET A 273 -20.41 20.30 -7.77
CA MET A 273 -19.57 19.54 -8.71
C MET A 273 -20.10 18.13 -9.00
N GLU A 274 -21.35 17.82 -8.66
CA GLU A 274 -21.96 16.49 -8.77
C GLU A 274 -22.08 15.96 -10.22
N ASN A 275 -22.10 16.86 -11.20
CA ASN A 275 -22.13 16.49 -12.62
C ASN A 275 -20.74 16.36 -13.24
N GLU A 276 -19.69 16.84 -12.54
CA GLU A 276 -18.33 16.95 -13.03
C GLU A 276 -17.37 15.95 -12.34
N ILE A 277 -17.66 15.57 -11.09
CA ILE A 277 -16.87 14.62 -10.31
C ILE A 277 -17.71 13.37 -10.04
N ILE A 278 -17.30 12.23 -10.61
CA ILE A 278 -18.05 10.97 -10.55
C ILE A 278 -17.33 9.96 -9.66
N LEU A 279 -18.03 9.48 -8.61
CA LEU A 279 -17.52 8.42 -7.72
C LEU A 279 -17.96 7.04 -8.22
N PHE A 280 -17.08 6.30 -8.88
CA PHE A 280 -17.40 4.98 -9.45
C PHE A 280 -17.49 3.84 -8.42
N GLY A 281 -16.97 4.04 -7.21
CA GLY A 281 -16.80 2.95 -6.26
C GLY A 281 -15.62 2.05 -6.63
N ASN A 282 -15.59 0.84 -6.05
CA ASN A 282 -14.51 -0.10 -6.30
C ASN A 282 -14.55 -0.64 -7.74
N VAL A 283 -13.50 -0.39 -8.49
CA VAL A 283 -13.29 -0.91 -9.85
C VAL A 283 -12.30 -2.07 -9.77
N LYS A 284 -12.67 -3.22 -10.33
CA LYS A 284 -11.87 -4.45 -10.27
C LYS A 284 -10.50 -4.30 -10.95
N ASN A 285 -10.46 -3.57 -12.07
CA ASN A 285 -9.25 -3.30 -12.84
C ASN A 285 -9.19 -1.80 -13.18
N PRO A 286 -8.39 -0.99 -12.45
CA PRO A 286 -8.30 0.44 -12.69
C PRO A 286 -7.38 0.79 -13.88
N TYR A 287 -6.53 -0.10 -14.34
CA TYR A 287 -5.49 0.20 -15.32
C TYR A 287 -6.01 0.70 -16.68
N PRO A 288 -7.08 0.16 -17.27
CA PRO A 288 -7.67 0.76 -18.48
C PRO A 288 -8.06 2.22 -18.26
N TRP A 289 -8.65 2.53 -17.10
CA TRP A 289 -9.05 3.89 -16.74
C TRP A 289 -7.86 4.84 -16.59
N ILE A 290 -6.77 4.36 -15.98
CA ILE A 290 -5.53 5.15 -15.89
C ILE A 290 -4.99 5.37 -17.31
N LYS A 291 -4.93 4.32 -18.13
CA LYS A 291 -4.44 4.40 -19.50
C LYS A 291 -5.26 5.33 -20.39
N GLY A 292 -6.60 5.33 -20.26
CA GLY A 292 -7.52 6.17 -21.04
C GLY A 292 -7.59 7.63 -20.57
N ALA A 293 -7.18 7.94 -19.35
CA ALA A 293 -7.26 9.28 -18.80
C ALA A 293 -6.27 10.27 -19.43
N LYS A 294 -6.57 11.57 -19.38
CA LYS A 294 -5.60 12.63 -19.70
C LYS A 294 -4.45 12.67 -18.71
N ALA A 295 -4.76 12.58 -17.41
CA ALA A 295 -3.76 12.43 -16.36
C ALA A 295 -4.32 11.64 -15.17
N LEU A 296 -3.40 11.06 -14.40
CA LEU A 296 -3.68 10.48 -13.09
C LEU A 296 -3.48 11.55 -12.02
N ILE A 297 -4.50 11.76 -11.18
CA ILE A 297 -4.48 12.73 -10.11
C ILE A 297 -4.41 12.02 -8.76
N HIS A 298 -3.45 12.41 -7.93
CA HIS A 298 -3.30 11.92 -6.58
C HIS A 298 -3.35 13.08 -5.59
N SER A 299 -4.25 12.96 -4.61
CA SER A 299 -4.44 13.99 -3.59
C SER A 299 -4.48 13.35 -2.22
N SER A 300 -3.36 13.44 -1.51
CA SER A 300 -3.19 12.84 -0.17
C SER A 300 -2.50 13.82 0.78
N LYS A 301 -2.75 13.65 2.07
CA LYS A 301 -2.09 14.39 3.15
C LYS A 301 -0.82 13.70 3.62
N TYR A 302 -0.76 12.39 3.50
CA TYR A 302 0.41 11.54 3.81
C TYR A 302 0.25 10.17 3.15
N GLU A 303 1.38 9.52 2.85
CA GLU A 303 1.46 8.19 2.23
C GLU A 303 2.60 7.36 2.86
N GLY A 304 2.75 6.13 2.38
CA GLY A 304 3.99 5.36 2.50
C GLY A 304 4.77 5.46 1.20
N LEU A 305 4.39 4.65 0.21
CA LEU A 305 4.80 4.76 -1.19
C LEU A 305 3.53 4.61 -2.03
N PRO A 306 2.99 5.70 -2.62
CA PRO A 306 1.73 5.63 -3.36
C PRO A 306 1.90 4.88 -4.67
N THR A 307 1.58 3.58 -4.66
CA THR A 307 1.77 2.66 -5.78
C THR A 307 1.10 3.13 -7.06
N VAL A 308 -0.03 3.81 -6.94
CA VAL A 308 -0.80 4.31 -8.08
C VAL A 308 -0.03 5.32 -8.94
N LEU A 309 0.91 6.08 -8.36
CA LEU A 309 1.76 7.00 -9.14
C LEU A 309 2.69 6.22 -10.05
N ILE A 310 3.31 5.16 -9.51
CA ILE A 310 4.18 4.26 -10.27
C ILE A 310 3.38 3.56 -11.37
N GLU A 311 2.17 3.09 -11.06
CA GLU A 311 1.25 2.50 -12.04
C GLU A 311 0.91 3.47 -13.17
N GLY A 312 0.68 4.75 -12.86
CA GLY A 312 0.50 5.80 -13.85
C GLY A 312 1.72 5.99 -14.77
N LEU A 313 2.91 6.03 -14.17
CA LEU A 313 4.17 6.16 -14.92
C LEU A 313 4.44 4.92 -15.80
N ILE A 314 4.17 3.69 -15.32
CA ILE A 314 4.28 2.45 -16.13
C ILE A 314 3.39 2.52 -17.37
N LEU A 315 2.24 3.17 -17.26
CA LEU A 315 1.27 3.37 -18.35
C LEU A 315 1.54 4.62 -19.19
N ASN A 316 2.71 5.25 -19.01
CA ASN A 316 3.12 6.48 -19.69
C ASN A 316 2.11 7.63 -19.51
N LYS A 317 1.45 7.70 -18.38
CA LYS A 317 0.50 8.75 -18.08
C LYS A 317 1.15 9.91 -17.35
N LYS A 318 0.67 11.10 -17.64
CA LYS A 318 0.96 12.28 -16.83
C LYS A 318 0.42 12.03 -15.42
N VAL A 319 1.25 12.31 -14.43
CA VAL A 319 0.91 12.16 -13.01
C VAL A 319 0.97 13.52 -12.34
N ILE A 320 -0.11 13.88 -11.66
CA ILE A 320 -0.23 15.11 -10.85
C ILE A 320 -0.45 14.67 -9.41
N SER A 321 0.41 15.08 -8.49
CA SER A 321 0.33 14.62 -7.09
C SER A 321 0.55 15.75 -6.09
N SER A 322 -0.12 15.65 -4.93
CA SER A 322 0.32 16.39 -3.76
C SER A 322 1.74 15.94 -3.37
N ASN A 323 2.58 16.88 -2.92
CA ASN A 323 3.92 16.60 -2.38
C ASN A 323 3.85 16.16 -0.90
N CYS A 324 2.83 15.36 -0.56
CA CYS A 324 2.67 14.90 0.82
C CYS A 324 3.83 14.00 1.26
N PRO A 325 4.16 13.93 2.57
CA PRO A 325 5.03 12.90 3.11
C PRO A 325 4.36 11.52 2.96
N THR A 326 4.98 10.51 2.52
CA THR A 326 6.25 10.14 1.96
C THR A 326 6.01 9.62 0.54
N GLY A 327 7.04 9.60 -0.31
CA GLY A 327 7.02 8.91 -1.61
C GLY A 327 6.67 9.75 -2.83
N PRO A 328 5.62 10.63 -2.89
CA PRO A 328 5.26 11.31 -4.13
C PRO A 328 6.40 12.13 -4.74
N THR A 329 7.10 12.90 -3.91
CA THR A 329 8.23 13.73 -4.35
C THR A 329 9.36 12.89 -4.92
N GLU A 330 9.66 11.74 -4.30
CA GLU A 330 10.68 10.80 -4.76
C GLU A 330 10.27 10.11 -6.07
N ILE A 331 9.02 9.60 -6.14
CA ILE A 331 8.49 8.92 -7.33
C ILE A 331 8.49 9.84 -8.54
N LEU A 332 8.13 11.12 -8.34
CA LEU A 332 8.06 12.10 -9.43
C LEU A 332 9.38 12.89 -9.63
N GLU A 333 10.49 12.39 -9.06
CA GLU A 333 11.82 12.98 -9.18
C GLU A 333 11.82 14.50 -8.93
N TYR A 334 11.20 14.91 -7.81
CA TYR A 334 11.08 16.33 -7.42
C TYR A 334 10.38 17.20 -8.49
N GLY A 335 9.42 16.61 -9.22
CA GLY A 335 8.63 17.31 -10.24
C GLY A 335 9.22 17.24 -11.66
N LYS A 336 10.28 16.46 -11.91
CA LYS A 336 10.86 16.29 -13.26
C LYS A 336 10.01 15.40 -14.15
N ILE A 337 9.37 14.38 -13.60
CA ILE A 337 8.58 13.40 -14.34
C ILE A 337 7.08 13.42 -14.00
N GLY A 338 6.61 14.48 -13.38
CA GLY A 338 5.21 14.73 -13.05
C GLY A 338 5.04 16.08 -12.37
N ASP A 339 3.80 16.53 -12.19
CA ASP A 339 3.52 17.81 -11.53
C ASP A 339 3.28 17.60 -10.03
N LEU A 340 3.88 18.45 -9.21
CA LEU A 340 3.71 18.48 -7.76
C LEU A 340 3.02 19.76 -7.30
N TYR A 341 2.11 19.61 -6.34
CA TYR A 341 1.49 20.75 -5.64
C TYR A 341 1.52 20.53 -4.12
N THR A 342 1.50 21.60 -3.35
CA THR A 342 1.50 21.53 -1.89
C THR A 342 0.16 21.03 -1.36
N VAL A 343 0.16 20.17 -0.35
CA VAL A 343 -1.07 19.74 0.34
C VAL A 343 -1.88 20.94 0.78
N GLY A 344 -3.18 20.98 0.44
CA GLY A 344 -4.06 22.12 0.71
C GLY A 344 -4.08 23.20 -0.38
N ASP A 345 -3.12 23.21 -1.30
CA ASP A 345 -3.01 24.24 -2.35
C ASP A 345 -3.87 23.87 -3.57
N TYR A 346 -5.17 24.14 -3.46
CA TYR A 346 -6.13 23.89 -4.54
C TYR A 346 -5.95 24.86 -5.73
N GLU A 347 -5.41 26.06 -5.51
CA GLU A 347 -5.14 27.03 -6.59
C GLU A 347 -4.03 26.53 -7.51
N LYS A 348 -2.93 26.03 -6.92
CA LYS A 348 -1.85 25.42 -7.68
C LYS A 348 -2.35 24.20 -8.46
N LEU A 349 -3.15 23.34 -7.82
CA LEU A 349 -3.75 22.17 -8.48
C LEU A 349 -4.65 22.60 -9.65
N GLY A 350 -5.52 23.57 -9.47
CA GLY A 350 -6.39 24.12 -10.54
C GLY A 350 -5.60 24.69 -11.72
N ASN A 351 -4.50 25.39 -11.44
CA ASN A 351 -3.59 25.90 -12.48
C ASN A 351 -2.87 24.75 -13.23
N ILE A 352 -2.49 23.68 -12.54
CA ILE A 352 -1.88 22.50 -13.17
C ILE A 352 -2.87 21.82 -14.12
N PHE A 353 -4.13 21.64 -13.73
CA PHE A 353 -5.16 21.09 -14.62
C PHE A 353 -5.29 21.93 -15.89
N PHE A 354 -5.42 23.25 -15.74
CA PHE A 354 -5.55 24.17 -16.87
C PHE A 354 -4.34 24.14 -17.80
N LYS A 355 -3.12 24.16 -17.24
CA LYS A 355 -1.88 24.06 -18.04
C LYS A 355 -1.83 22.78 -18.86
N ASN A 356 -2.33 21.66 -18.29
CA ASN A 356 -2.28 20.34 -18.92
C ASN A 356 -3.45 20.08 -19.89
N MET A 357 -4.38 21.00 -20.05
CA MET A 357 -5.53 20.86 -20.94
C MET A 357 -5.15 20.54 -22.39
N ASN A 358 -4.04 21.12 -22.88
CA ASN A 358 -3.56 21.00 -24.25
C ASN A 358 -2.30 20.11 -24.41
N GLU A 359 -1.91 19.38 -23.37
CA GLU A 359 -0.73 18.48 -23.44
C GLU A 359 -1.16 17.07 -23.83
N ASP A 360 -1.14 16.78 -25.13
CA ASP A 360 -1.21 15.42 -25.70
C ASP A 360 0.20 14.89 -25.99
N ARG A 361 1.03 14.72 -24.95
CA ARG A 361 2.37 14.12 -25.10
C ARG A 361 2.36 12.67 -24.67
N GLU A 362 3.02 11.80 -25.45
CA GLU A 362 3.50 10.54 -24.94
C GLU A 362 4.68 10.78 -24.01
N PHE A 363 4.56 10.27 -22.78
CA PHE A 363 5.63 10.34 -21.79
C PHE A 363 6.37 9.00 -21.75
N LYS A 364 7.71 9.06 -21.75
CA LYS A 364 8.56 7.89 -21.53
C LYS A 364 9.42 8.16 -20.31
N TRP A 365 9.19 7.38 -19.26
CA TRP A 365 9.89 7.53 -18.00
C TRP A 365 10.85 6.36 -17.78
N ASN A 366 12.05 6.65 -17.29
CA ASN A 366 12.94 5.62 -16.76
C ASN A 366 12.60 5.41 -15.30
N ILE A 367 11.89 4.33 -15.00
CA ILE A 367 11.44 3.93 -13.67
C ILE A 367 11.86 2.49 -13.35
N ASP A 368 12.93 2.01 -13.95
CA ASP A 368 13.42 0.62 -13.82
C ASP A 368 13.77 0.23 -12.38
N GLN A 369 14.03 1.21 -11.50
CA GLN A 369 14.22 0.98 -10.08
C GLN A 369 13.00 0.34 -9.40
N TYR A 370 11.80 0.47 -9.96
CA TYR A 370 10.57 -0.17 -9.48
C TYR A 370 10.24 -1.48 -10.19
N ASN A 371 10.99 -1.83 -11.25
CA ASN A 371 10.74 -3.05 -11.98
C ASN A 371 11.01 -4.28 -11.11
N VAL A 372 10.10 -5.25 -11.17
CA VAL A 372 10.19 -6.47 -10.36
C VAL A 372 11.53 -7.17 -10.49
N VAL A 373 12.12 -7.21 -11.71
CA VAL A 373 13.43 -7.85 -11.92
C VAL A 373 14.54 -7.13 -11.16
N THR A 374 14.53 -5.80 -11.16
CA THR A 374 15.51 -4.97 -10.42
C THR A 374 15.33 -5.12 -8.92
N VAL A 375 14.09 -4.99 -8.45
CA VAL A 375 13.77 -5.05 -7.02
C VAL A 375 14.05 -6.43 -6.43
N MET A 376 13.76 -7.52 -7.15
CA MET A 376 14.04 -8.88 -6.66
C MET A 376 15.53 -9.14 -6.46
N LYS A 377 16.41 -8.53 -7.24
CA LYS A 377 17.87 -8.58 -6.99
C LYS A 377 18.24 -7.89 -5.67
N GLU A 378 17.58 -6.79 -5.33
CA GLU A 378 17.78 -6.13 -4.02
C GLU A 378 17.26 -7.01 -2.87
N TYR A 379 16.12 -7.71 -3.04
CA TYR A 379 15.64 -8.71 -2.07
C TYR A 379 16.67 -9.81 -1.86
N GLU A 380 17.20 -10.40 -2.95
CA GLU A 380 18.22 -11.45 -2.88
C GLU A 380 19.49 -10.96 -2.16
N ARG A 381 19.92 -9.72 -2.41
CA ARG A 381 21.05 -9.09 -1.72
C ARG A 381 20.78 -8.96 -0.23
N VAL A 382 19.64 -8.38 0.15
CA VAL A 382 19.29 -8.19 1.57
C VAL A 382 19.16 -9.53 2.31
N ILE A 383 18.71 -10.59 1.67
CA ILE A 383 18.63 -11.95 2.24
C ILE A 383 20.02 -12.59 2.31
N GLY A 384 20.86 -12.36 1.32
CA GLY A 384 22.15 -13.04 1.13
C GLY A 384 23.30 -12.45 1.92
N GLU A 385 23.27 -11.14 2.19
CA GLU A 385 24.22 -10.44 3.06
C GLU A 385 24.00 -10.77 4.54
#